data_34bc54cd070d7a13e1c009751382800b
#
_entry.id   34bc54cd070d7a13e1c009751382800b
#
_cell.length_a   1.000
_cell.length_b   1.000
_cell.length_c   1.000
_cell.angle_alpha   90.00
_cell.angle_beta   90.00
_cell.angle_gamma   90.00
#
_symmetry.space_group_name_H-M   'P 1'
#
loop_
_entity.id
_entity.type
_entity.pdbx_description
1 polymer ?
#
loop_
_entity_poly.entity_id
_entity_poly.type
_entity_poly.pdbx_seq_one_letter_code
_entity_poly.pdbx_strand_id
1 'polypeptide(L)'
;MIIRNFAIKKSREEAKRDAARKGFIARLFSGKGKENIVMKTLYIENRLITFEITSPPPLFERLFRRGALPRKSKIEMIANGSTCGVSYYDRRGVETVESEVGEDEVQLSDFSDETLITRGNALVRRILCRRVGGNLSLEVLKVESVFRPYHVAFFGEPREGAKVYYLPIAADGCSVKRTF
;
A
#
# COMPACT_ATOMS: atom_id res chain seq x y z
N MET A 1 -10.12 -9.43 17.34
CA MET A 1 -11.11 -8.82 16.42
C MET A 1 -11.04 -9.50 15.06
N ILE A 2 -12.16 -9.54 14.30
CA ILE A 2 -12.16 -10.08 12.92
C ILE A 2 -11.85 -8.95 11.96
N ILE A 3 -10.87 -9.15 11.09
CA ILE A 3 -10.45 -8.17 10.08
C ILE A 3 -10.43 -8.79 8.69
N ARG A 4 -10.69 -7.98 7.66
CA ARG A 4 -10.49 -8.33 6.26
C ARG A 4 -9.08 -7.96 5.85
N ASN A 5 -8.23 -8.92 5.59
CA ASN A 5 -6.81 -8.70 5.29
C ASN A 5 -6.38 -9.41 4.00
N PHE A 6 -5.24 -9.01 3.46
CA PHE A 6 -4.58 -9.78 2.40
C PHE A 6 -4.01 -11.07 2.97
N ALA A 7 -4.11 -12.15 2.18
CA ALA A 7 -3.54 -13.44 2.55
C ALA A 7 -2.02 -13.34 2.74
N ILE A 8 -1.52 -13.97 3.79
CA ILE A 8 -0.08 -14.08 4.06
C ILE A 8 0.51 -15.08 3.07
N LYS A 9 1.45 -14.62 2.23
CA LYS A 9 2.18 -15.45 1.25
C LYS A 9 3.63 -15.71 1.63
N LYS A 10 4.20 -14.84 2.46
CA LYS A 10 5.57 -14.97 2.94
C LYS A 10 5.57 -15.46 4.38
N SER A 11 6.33 -16.54 4.65
CA SER A 11 6.46 -17.06 6.00
C SER A 11 7.30 -16.13 6.90
N ARG A 12 7.12 -16.27 8.23
CA ARG A 12 7.88 -15.51 9.22
C ARG A 12 9.39 -15.82 9.15
N GLU A 13 9.76 -17.06 8.83
CA GLU A 13 11.16 -17.48 8.65
C GLU A 13 11.79 -16.86 7.41
N GLU A 14 11.06 -16.78 6.30
CA GLU A 14 11.52 -16.09 5.09
C GLU A 14 11.70 -14.60 5.34
N ALA A 15 10.76 -13.97 6.02
CA ALA A 15 10.86 -12.57 6.39
C ALA A 15 12.06 -12.32 7.34
N LYS A 16 12.33 -13.24 8.29
CA LYS A 16 13.50 -13.16 9.17
C LYS A 16 14.81 -13.25 8.39
N ARG A 17 14.88 -14.15 7.39
CA ARG A 17 16.04 -14.23 6.47
C ARG A 17 16.24 -12.95 5.67
N ASP A 18 15.17 -12.38 5.14
CA ASP A 18 15.21 -11.11 4.41
C ASP A 18 15.63 -9.94 5.29
N ALA A 19 15.12 -9.89 6.54
CA ALA A 19 15.55 -8.92 7.54
C ALA A 19 17.02 -9.05 7.86
N ALA A 20 17.50 -10.29 7.99
CA ALA A 20 18.91 -10.58 8.22
C ALA A 20 19.82 -10.09 7.10
N ARG A 21 19.37 -10.14 5.84
CA ARG A 21 20.12 -9.64 4.68
C ARG A 21 20.07 -8.11 4.56
N LYS A 22 18.88 -7.52 4.70
CA LYS A 22 18.66 -6.07 4.52
C LYS A 22 19.05 -5.25 5.75
N GLY A 23 19.00 -5.85 6.93
CA GLY A 23 19.24 -5.18 8.21
C GLY A 23 20.72 -4.97 8.55
N PHE A 24 21.66 -5.15 7.61
CA PHE A 24 23.10 -4.97 7.87
C PHE A 24 23.41 -3.57 8.42
N ILE A 25 22.83 -2.54 7.84
CA ILE A 25 23.02 -1.15 8.27
C ILE A 25 22.42 -0.93 9.68
N ALA A 26 21.21 -1.43 9.92
CA ALA A 26 20.57 -1.31 11.24
C ALA A 26 21.36 -2.02 12.35
N ARG A 27 22.03 -3.14 12.02
CA ARG A 27 22.93 -3.85 12.95
C ARG A 27 24.21 -3.09 13.24
N LEU A 28 24.78 -2.42 12.25
CA LEU A 28 25.98 -1.60 12.44
C LEU A 28 25.74 -0.50 13.49
N PHE A 29 24.53 0.07 13.49
CA PHE A 29 24.17 1.14 14.43
C PHE A 29 23.63 0.62 15.77
N SER A 30 23.11 -0.61 15.84
CA SER A 30 22.57 -1.16 17.10
C SER A 30 23.63 -1.83 17.99
N GLY A 31 24.84 -2.06 17.49
CA GLY A 31 25.93 -2.70 18.24
C GLY A 31 25.64 -4.13 18.72
N LYS A 32 24.50 -4.72 18.33
CA LYS A 32 24.03 -6.04 18.77
C LYS A 32 24.17 -7.06 17.64
N GLY A 33 24.72 -8.23 17.97
CA GLY A 33 24.98 -9.31 17.02
C GLY A 33 23.71 -9.91 16.38
N LYS A 34 23.89 -10.87 15.50
CA LYS A 34 22.85 -11.56 14.69
C LYS A 34 21.69 -12.17 15.47
N GLU A 35 21.80 -12.35 16.77
CA GLU A 35 21.00 -13.30 17.55
C GLU A 35 19.66 -12.74 18.08
N ASN A 36 19.45 -11.41 18.09
CA ASN A 36 18.27 -10.80 18.71
C ASN A 36 17.35 -10.11 17.71
N ILE A 37 16.91 -10.83 16.65
CA ILE A 37 15.84 -10.35 15.78
C ILE A 37 14.52 -10.94 16.29
N VAL A 38 13.70 -10.07 16.90
CA VAL A 38 12.33 -10.41 17.31
C VAL A 38 11.40 -10.11 16.14
N MET A 39 10.57 -11.09 15.76
CA MET A 39 9.60 -10.94 14.67
C MET A 39 8.19 -10.82 15.25
N LYS A 40 7.48 -9.75 14.86
CA LYS A 40 6.04 -9.62 15.11
C LYS A 40 5.30 -9.50 13.78
N THR A 41 4.07 -10.01 13.73
CA THR A 41 3.17 -9.78 12.59
C THR A 41 2.24 -8.63 12.98
N LEU A 42 2.15 -7.61 12.12
CA LEU A 42 1.26 -6.47 12.29
C LEU A 42 0.40 -6.31 11.05
N TYR A 43 -0.86 -5.96 11.27
CA TYR A 43 -1.84 -5.71 10.23
C TYR A 43 -2.11 -4.20 10.17
N ILE A 44 -1.62 -3.54 9.13
CA ILE A 44 -1.79 -2.09 8.95
C ILE A 44 -3.00 -1.84 8.07
N GLU A 45 -3.92 -1.00 8.55
CA GLU A 45 -5.09 -0.61 7.80
C GLU A 45 -4.71 0.22 6.57
N ASN A 46 -5.27 -0.15 5.42
CA ASN A 46 -5.09 0.53 4.15
C ASN A 46 -6.46 0.82 3.54
N ARG A 47 -6.53 1.80 2.64
CA ARG A 47 -7.73 2.06 1.83
C ARG A 47 -7.50 1.63 0.39
N LEU A 48 -8.39 0.78 -0.11
CA LEU A 48 -8.51 0.52 -1.54
C LEU A 48 -9.47 1.55 -2.12
N ILE A 49 -8.96 2.39 -3.00
CA ILE A 49 -9.71 3.50 -3.59
C ILE A 49 -9.87 3.23 -5.08
N THR A 50 -11.11 3.10 -5.53
CA THR A 50 -11.44 2.94 -6.95
C THR A 50 -11.85 4.29 -7.52
N PHE A 51 -11.12 4.77 -8.52
CA PHE A 51 -11.44 5.96 -9.27
C PHE A 51 -12.03 5.60 -10.64
N GLU A 52 -13.10 6.28 -11.04
CA GLU A 52 -13.53 6.38 -12.43
C GLU A 52 -12.79 7.55 -13.10
N ILE A 53 -12.21 7.28 -14.24
CA ILE A 53 -11.49 8.25 -15.04
C ILE A 53 -12.31 8.52 -16.29
N THR A 54 -12.75 9.75 -16.47
CA THR A 54 -13.36 10.20 -17.72
C THR A 54 -12.34 11.03 -18.48
N SER A 55 -11.87 10.51 -19.61
CA SER A 55 -10.92 11.19 -20.49
C SER A 55 -11.59 11.67 -21.77
N PRO A 56 -11.19 12.83 -22.31
CA PRO A 56 -11.66 13.28 -23.61
C PRO A 56 -11.25 12.26 -24.69
N PRO A 57 -12.01 12.17 -25.78
CA PRO A 57 -11.63 11.31 -26.89
C PRO A 57 -10.29 11.76 -27.48
N PRO A 58 -9.48 10.84 -28.05
CA PRO A 58 -8.23 11.17 -28.70
C PRO A 58 -8.40 12.26 -29.76
N LEU A 59 -7.38 13.11 -29.93
CA LEU A 59 -7.41 14.23 -30.88
C LEU A 59 -7.83 13.80 -32.29
N PHE A 60 -7.35 12.62 -32.73
CA PHE A 60 -7.72 12.08 -34.04
C PHE A 60 -9.22 11.76 -34.13
N GLU A 61 -9.83 11.16 -33.13
CA GLU A 61 -11.26 10.90 -33.11
C GLU A 61 -12.09 12.18 -33.05
N ARG A 62 -11.59 13.23 -32.35
CA ARG A 62 -12.25 14.53 -32.29
C ARG A 62 -12.26 15.24 -33.65
N LEU A 63 -11.19 15.07 -34.43
CA LEU A 63 -11.07 15.71 -35.76
C LEU A 63 -11.90 14.97 -36.83
N PHE A 64 -11.98 13.66 -36.78
CA PHE A 64 -12.57 12.85 -37.85
C PHE A 64 -13.95 12.25 -37.52
N ARG A 65 -14.35 12.24 -36.24
CA ARG A 65 -15.68 11.77 -35.81
C ARG A 65 -16.44 12.87 -35.09
N ARG A 66 -17.44 13.44 -35.74
CA ARG A 66 -18.41 14.31 -35.07
C ARG A 66 -19.15 13.52 -34.01
N GLY A 67 -19.08 13.94 -32.74
CA GLY A 67 -19.77 13.28 -31.63
C GLY A 67 -18.95 12.18 -30.94
N ALA A 68 -17.62 12.17 -31.03
CA ALA A 68 -16.78 11.25 -30.27
C ALA A 68 -17.04 11.37 -28.75
N LEU A 69 -17.41 10.27 -28.11
CA LEU A 69 -17.78 10.22 -26.71
C LEU A 69 -16.52 10.14 -25.80
N PRO A 70 -16.58 10.71 -24.58
CA PRO A 70 -15.54 10.54 -23.60
C PRO A 70 -15.32 9.06 -23.27
N ARG A 71 -14.08 8.68 -23.02
CA ARG A 71 -13.73 7.31 -22.61
C ARG A 71 -13.73 7.19 -21.10
N LYS A 72 -14.45 6.21 -20.58
CA LYS A 72 -14.46 5.87 -19.16
C LYS A 72 -13.55 4.68 -18.90
N SER A 73 -12.75 4.76 -17.85
CA SER A 73 -11.91 3.67 -17.35
C SER A 73 -11.84 3.70 -15.84
N LYS A 74 -11.43 2.60 -15.22
CA LYS A 74 -11.28 2.50 -13.77
C LYS A 74 -9.83 2.26 -13.42
N ILE A 75 -9.39 2.87 -12.32
CA ILE A 75 -8.08 2.61 -11.72
C ILE A 75 -8.26 2.38 -10.23
N GLU A 76 -7.53 1.40 -9.72
CA GLU A 76 -7.52 1.10 -8.29
C GLU A 76 -6.19 1.51 -7.69
N MET A 77 -6.28 2.15 -6.54
CA MET A 77 -5.14 2.60 -5.77
C MET A 77 -5.22 2.02 -4.37
N ILE A 78 -4.06 1.72 -3.79
CA ILE A 78 -3.95 1.38 -2.38
C ILE A 78 -3.24 2.51 -1.64
N ALA A 79 -3.88 3.00 -0.58
CA ALA A 79 -3.35 4.04 0.28
C ALA A 79 -3.02 3.45 1.65
N ASN A 80 -1.79 3.63 2.09
CA ASN A 80 -1.33 3.12 3.38
C ASN A 80 -1.76 4.07 4.50
N GLY A 81 -2.51 3.56 5.48
CA GLY A 81 -3.05 4.34 6.59
C GLY A 81 -2.01 4.83 7.59
N SER A 82 -0.82 4.25 7.64
CA SER A 82 0.24 4.67 8.57
C SER A 82 1.22 5.69 7.96
N THR A 83 1.45 5.64 6.65
CA THR A 83 2.46 6.48 5.98
C THR A 83 1.87 7.49 5.01
N CYS A 84 0.55 7.46 4.79
CA CYS A 84 -0.14 8.21 3.75
C CYS A 84 0.43 7.98 2.33
N GLY A 85 1.18 6.89 2.14
CA GLY A 85 1.75 6.51 0.86
C GLY A 85 0.69 5.90 -0.04
N VAL A 86 0.59 6.35 -1.29
CA VAL A 86 -0.38 5.82 -2.26
C VAL A 86 0.35 5.17 -3.42
N SER A 87 -0.20 4.06 -3.91
CA SER A 87 0.38 3.30 -5.01
C SER A 87 -0.71 2.72 -5.89
N TYR A 88 -0.37 2.43 -7.14
CA TYR A 88 -1.24 1.64 -8.02
C TYR A 88 -1.45 0.24 -7.42
N TYR A 89 -2.70 -0.22 -7.44
CA TYR A 89 -3.08 -1.54 -6.97
C TYR A 89 -3.50 -2.44 -8.13
N ASP A 90 -2.80 -3.56 -8.26
CA ASP A 90 -3.17 -4.62 -9.21
C ASP A 90 -3.76 -5.79 -8.42
N ARG A 91 -5.05 -6.06 -8.61
CA ARG A 91 -5.77 -7.15 -7.93
C ARG A 91 -5.28 -8.54 -8.34
N ARG A 92 -4.53 -8.66 -9.44
CA ARG A 92 -4.11 -9.97 -9.94
C ARG A 92 -3.18 -10.65 -8.94
N GLY A 93 -3.60 -11.82 -8.48
CA GLY A 93 -2.84 -12.64 -7.55
C GLY A 93 -2.86 -12.16 -6.09
N VAL A 94 -3.72 -11.22 -5.72
CA VAL A 94 -3.90 -10.81 -4.33
C VAL A 94 -5.24 -11.32 -3.83
N GLU A 95 -5.21 -12.21 -2.85
CA GLU A 95 -6.38 -12.75 -2.19
C GLU A 95 -6.66 -12.00 -0.89
N THR A 96 -7.94 -11.75 -0.61
CA THR A 96 -8.38 -11.22 0.67
C THR A 96 -9.07 -12.31 1.46
N VAL A 97 -8.74 -12.39 2.73
CA VAL A 97 -9.29 -13.35 3.69
C VAL A 97 -9.80 -12.63 4.91
N GLU A 98 -10.68 -13.26 5.67
CA GLU A 98 -11.05 -12.81 7.00
C GLU A 98 -10.21 -13.58 8.01
N SER A 99 -9.62 -12.87 8.96
CA SER A 99 -8.78 -13.46 10.00
C SER A 99 -9.16 -12.89 11.36
N GLU A 100 -9.12 -13.75 12.37
CA GLU A 100 -9.21 -13.32 13.76
C GLU A 100 -7.81 -12.99 14.26
N VAL A 101 -7.62 -11.76 14.76
CA VAL A 101 -6.32 -11.23 15.19
C VAL A 101 -6.44 -10.51 16.54
N GLY A 102 -5.33 -10.44 17.27
CA GLY A 102 -5.23 -9.67 18.49
C GLY A 102 -5.33 -8.16 18.23
N GLU A 103 -5.84 -7.40 19.19
CA GLU A 103 -5.92 -5.94 19.06
C GLU A 103 -4.53 -5.28 19.02
N ASP A 104 -3.55 -5.89 19.67
CA ASP A 104 -2.14 -5.45 19.67
C ASP A 104 -1.39 -5.77 18.36
N GLU A 105 -2.00 -6.56 17.48
CA GLU A 105 -1.48 -6.87 16.14
C GLU A 105 -2.03 -5.94 15.06
N VAL A 106 -3.00 -5.07 15.40
CA VAL A 106 -3.70 -4.22 14.44
C VAL A 106 -3.29 -2.77 14.62
N GLN A 107 -2.92 -2.12 13.51
CA GLN A 107 -2.74 -0.67 13.43
C GLN A 107 -3.81 -0.09 12.53
N LEU A 108 -4.69 0.74 13.11
CA LEU A 108 -5.68 1.51 12.37
C LEU A 108 -5.02 2.66 11.60
N SER A 109 -5.76 3.23 10.67
CA SER A 109 -5.26 4.36 9.88
C SER A 109 -5.09 5.63 10.74
N ASP A 110 -3.92 6.25 10.65
CA ASP A 110 -3.61 7.55 11.27
C ASP A 110 -4.17 8.73 10.44
N PHE A 111 -4.65 8.46 9.22
CA PHE A 111 -5.14 9.46 8.27
C PHE A 111 -6.61 9.26 7.95
N SER A 112 -7.33 10.37 7.78
CA SER A 112 -8.73 10.33 7.34
C SER A 112 -8.84 9.84 5.89
N ASP A 113 -10.01 9.28 5.55
CA ASP A 113 -10.32 8.84 4.18
C ASP A 113 -10.18 9.99 3.16
N GLU A 114 -10.59 11.20 3.52
CA GLU A 114 -10.45 12.39 2.69
C GLU A 114 -8.99 12.70 2.34
N THR A 115 -8.09 12.59 3.33
CA THR A 115 -6.65 12.79 3.12
C THR A 115 -6.08 11.75 2.17
N LEU A 116 -6.44 10.47 2.37
CA LEU A 116 -5.98 9.36 1.53
C LEU A 116 -6.54 9.46 0.11
N ILE A 117 -7.81 9.84 -0.05
CA ILE A 117 -8.44 10.10 -1.35
C ILE A 117 -7.75 11.25 -2.08
N THR A 118 -7.48 12.34 -1.38
CA THR A 118 -6.79 13.51 -1.97
C THR A 118 -5.40 13.13 -2.49
N ARG A 119 -4.64 12.36 -1.72
CA ARG A 119 -3.34 11.83 -2.15
C ARG A 119 -3.47 10.88 -3.34
N GLY A 120 -4.46 9.99 -3.32
CA GLY A 120 -4.79 9.10 -4.43
C GLY A 120 -5.10 9.86 -5.71
N ASN A 121 -5.98 10.84 -5.63
CA ASN A 121 -6.36 11.71 -6.73
C ASN A 121 -5.15 12.44 -7.35
N ALA A 122 -4.29 13.03 -6.51
CA ALA A 122 -3.07 13.70 -6.96
C ALA A 122 -2.13 12.76 -7.71
N LEU A 123 -1.97 11.52 -7.23
CA LEU A 123 -1.13 10.54 -7.89
C LEU A 123 -1.72 10.07 -9.23
N VAL A 124 -3.03 9.76 -9.27
CA VAL A 124 -3.73 9.36 -10.49
C VAL A 124 -3.62 10.46 -11.56
N ARG A 125 -3.88 11.73 -11.19
CA ARG A 125 -3.71 12.87 -12.10
C ARG A 125 -2.29 12.94 -12.65
N ARG A 126 -1.27 12.83 -11.80
CA ARG A 126 0.14 12.88 -12.21
C ARG A 126 0.51 11.76 -13.19
N ILE A 127 -0.01 10.54 -12.98
CA ILE A 127 0.23 9.39 -13.87
C ILE A 127 -0.45 9.62 -15.22
N LEU A 128 -1.70 10.06 -15.21
CA LEU A 128 -2.54 10.16 -16.40
C LEU A 128 -2.24 11.40 -17.24
N CYS A 129 -1.98 12.55 -16.62
CA CYS A 129 -1.62 13.77 -17.36
C CYS A 129 -0.38 13.58 -18.24
N ARG A 130 0.55 12.70 -17.81
CA ARG A 130 1.73 12.36 -18.61
C ARG A 130 1.41 11.47 -19.82
N ARG A 131 0.31 10.70 -19.78
CA ARG A 131 -0.03 9.71 -20.80
C ARG A 131 -1.10 10.16 -21.77
N VAL A 132 -2.09 10.89 -21.29
CA VAL A 132 -3.32 11.17 -22.07
C VAL A 132 -3.39 12.63 -22.48
N GLY A 133 -2.79 13.54 -21.72
CA GLY A 133 -2.88 14.99 -21.95
C GLY A 133 -4.32 15.49 -21.87
N GLY A 134 -4.57 16.66 -21.29
CA GLY A 134 -5.88 17.28 -21.29
C GLY A 134 -6.66 17.17 -19.97
N ASN A 135 -7.87 17.68 -19.97
CA ASN A 135 -8.76 17.73 -18.82
C ASN A 135 -9.33 16.34 -18.52
N LEU A 136 -8.83 15.74 -17.45
CA LEU A 136 -9.34 14.47 -16.91
C LEU A 136 -10.32 14.77 -15.77
N SER A 137 -11.51 14.16 -15.81
CA SER A 137 -12.39 14.08 -14.67
C SER A 137 -12.10 12.79 -13.90
N LEU A 138 -11.95 12.92 -12.57
CA LEU A 138 -11.75 11.78 -11.65
C LEU A 138 -12.88 11.81 -10.64
N GLU A 139 -13.55 10.69 -10.52
CA GLU A 139 -14.61 10.45 -9.54
C GLU A 139 -14.26 9.25 -8.67
N VAL A 140 -14.48 9.36 -7.37
CA VAL A 140 -14.30 8.25 -6.43
C VAL A 140 -15.54 7.39 -6.47
N LEU A 141 -15.41 6.15 -6.94
CA LEU A 141 -16.51 5.19 -6.98
C LEU A 141 -16.65 4.41 -5.67
N LYS A 142 -15.53 4.05 -5.06
CA LYS A 142 -15.51 3.17 -3.90
C LYS A 142 -14.27 3.40 -3.05
N VAL A 143 -14.45 3.32 -1.73
CA VAL A 143 -13.37 3.26 -0.73
C VAL A 143 -13.64 2.05 0.16
N GLU A 144 -12.67 1.17 0.30
CA GLU A 144 -12.78 -0.03 1.14
C GLU A 144 -11.60 -0.09 2.10
N SER A 145 -11.88 -0.49 3.34
CA SER A 145 -10.83 -0.83 4.30
C SER A 145 -10.33 -2.25 4.05
N VAL A 146 -9.02 -2.42 4.08
CA VAL A 146 -8.34 -3.72 4.03
C VAL A 146 -7.07 -3.65 4.86
N PHE A 147 -6.78 -4.71 5.59
CA PHE A 147 -5.57 -4.79 6.39
C PHE A 147 -4.46 -5.49 5.60
N ARG A 148 -3.29 -4.88 5.62
CA ARG A 148 -2.11 -5.43 4.97
C ARG A 148 -1.18 -6.04 6.00
N PRO A 149 -0.86 -7.35 5.91
CA PRO A 149 0.04 -8.01 6.85
C PRO A 149 1.50 -7.63 6.61
N TYR A 150 2.21 -7.32 7.68
CA TYR A 150 3.66 -7.09 7.70
C TYR A 150 4.31 -7.96 8.75
N HIS A 151 5.39 -8.64 8.39
CA HIS A 151 6.31 -9.18 9.36
C HIS A 151 7.34 -8.11 9.71
N VAL A 152 7.28 -7.62 10.94
CA VAL A 152 8.18 -6.55 11.42
C VAL A 152 9.31 -7.19 12.21
N ALA A 153 10.53 -6.97 11.72
CA ALA A 153 11.75 -7.40 12.38
C ALA A 153 12.23 -6.26 13.31
N PHE A 154 12.31 -6.53 14.61
CA PHE A 154 12.90 -5.64 15.59
C PHE A 154 14.34 -6.08 15.87
N PHE A 155 15.29 -5.15 15.77
CA PHE A 155 16.69 -5.39 16.04
C PHE A 155 16.99 -4.98 17.50
N GLY A 156 16.87 -5.93 18.42
CA GLY A 156 16.93 -5.77 19.85
C GLY A 156 15.57 -5.99 20.52
N GLU A 157 15.56 -6.02 21.85
CA GLU A 157 14.31 -6.14 22.60
C GLU A 157 13.56 -4.82 22.59
N PRO A 158 12.28 -4.81 22.17
CA PRO A 158 11.43 -3.63 22.26
C PRO A 158 11.16 -3.33 23.75
N ARG A 159 11.78 -2.31 24.29
CA ARG A 159 11.53 -1.79 25.64
C ARG A 159 10.98 -0.39 25.53
N GLU A 160 10.06 -0.05 26.41
CA GLU A 160 9.48 1.30 26.48
C GLU A 160 10.59 2.35 26.70
N GLY A 161 10.59 3.43 25.91
CA GLY A 161 11.59 4.49 25.94
C GLY A 161 12.93 4.20 25.23
N ALA A 162 13.14 2.98 24.73
CA ALA A 162 14.36 2.63 24.00
C ALA A 162 14.22 2.87 22.48
N LYS A 163 15.27 3.43 21.85
CA LYS A 163 15.35 3.46 20.38
C LYS A 163 15.51 2.03 19.85
N VAL A 164 14.48 1.52 19.22
CA VAL A 164 14.50 0.21 18.56
C VAL A 164 14.47 0.41 17.06
N TYR A 165 15.43 -0.19 16.37
CA TYR A 165 15.38 -0.24 14.90
C TYR A 165 14.46 -1.35 14.47
N TYR A 166 13.57 -1.06 13.52
CA TYR A 166 12.65 -2.04 12.97
C TYR A 166 12.62 -2.01 11.44
N LEU A 167 12.32 -3.15 10.84
CA LEU A 167 12.20 -3.31 9.41
C LEU A 167 10.87 -4.00 9.08
N PRO A 168 9.89 -3.28 8.51
CA PRO A 168 8.65 -3.90 8.05
C PRO A 168 8.87 -4.62 6.71
N ILE A 169 8.42 -5.85 6.61
CA ILE A 169 8.48 -6.68 5.42
C ILE A 169 7.06 -7.08 5.07
N ALA A 170 6.57 -6.64 3.90
CA ALA A 170 5.23 -7.02 3.46
C ALA A 170 5.12 -8.54 3.31
N ALA A 171 4.08 -9.11 3.93
CA ALA A 171 3.87 -10.56 3.98
C ALA A 171 2.88 -11.07 2.92
N ASP A 172 2.17 -10.17 2.25
CA ASP A 172 1.15 -10.45 1.24
C ASP A 172 1.70 -10.79 -0.16
N GLY A 173 3.01 -10.64 -0.37
CA GLY A 173 3.63 -10.81 -1.69
C GLY A 173 3.23 -9.73 -2.70
N CYS A 174 2.43 -8.75 -2.31
CA CYS A 174 2.03 -7.66 -3.17
C CYS A 174 3.22 -6.72 -3.40
N SER A 175 3.73 -6.72 -4.62
CA SER A 175 4.77 -5.75 -5.02
C SER A 175 4.11 -4.40 -5.31
N VAL A 176 4.02 -3.56 -4.29
CA VAL A 176 3.64 -2.17 -4.47
C VAL A 176 4.80 -1.46 -5.16
N LYS A 177 4.70 -1.26 -6.46
CA LYS A 177 5.67 -0.43 -7.18
C LYS A 177 5.51 1.01 -6.67
N ARG A 178 6.52 1.52 -5.98
CA ARG A 178 6.59 2.94 -5.67
C ARG A 178 6.61 3.68 -7.00
N THR A 179 5.51 4.30 -7.35
CA THR A 179 5.46 5.26 -8.45
C THR A 179 5.96 6.59 -7.91
N PHE A 180 7.20 6.92 -8.27
CA PHE A 180 7.77 8.26 -8.02
C PHE A 180 7.14 9.30 -8.95
#